data_ef496976fbb676d3be38713cc7058fbb
#
_entry.id   ef496976fbb676d3be38713cc7058fbb
#
_cell.length_a   1.000
_cell.length_b   1.000
_cell.length_c   1.000
_cell.angle_alpha   90.00
_cell.angle_beta   90.00
_cell.angle_gamma   90.00
#
_symmetry.space_group_name_H-M   'P 1'
#
loop_
_entity.id
_entity.type
_entity.pdbx_description
1 polymer ?
#
loop_
_entity_poly.entity_id
_entity_poly.type
_entity_poly.pdbx_seq_one_letter_code
_entity_poly.pdbx_strand_id
1 'polypeptide(L)' 'MKYVCVLCGYVYDSAEGDPDNDVAPGTSFEDIPDSWSCPLCGAGKEQFEKE' A
#
# COMPACT_ATOMS: atom_id res chain seq x y z
N MET A 1 10.91 2.86 -0.88
CA MET A 1 10.41 1.98 -1.96
C MET A 1 8.94 2.23 -2.17
N LYS A 2 8.50 2.17 -3.41
CA LYS A 2 7.11 2.47 -3.75
C LYS A 2 6.46 1.29 -4.42
N TYR A 3 5.17 1.10 -4.15
CA TYR A 3 4.36 0.06 -4.78
C TYR A 3 3.14 0.72 -5.41
N VAL A 4 2.77 0.27 -6.58
CA VAL A 4 1.69 0.87 -7.37
C VAL A 4 0.54 -0.12 -7.50
N CYS A 5 -0.66 0.34 -7.20
CA CYS A 5 -1.87 -0.45 -7.43
C CYS A 5 -2.14 -0.50 -8.93
N VAL A 6 -2.12 -1.70 -9.52
CA VAL A 6 -2.28 -1.84 -10.96
C VAL A 6 -3.72 -1.57 -11.41
N LEU A 7 -4.66 -1.48 -10.48
CA LEU A 7 -6.07 -1.26 -10.83
C LEU A 7 -6.45 0.22 -10.87
N CYS A 8 -5.90 1.04 -9.96
CA CYS A 8 -6.30 2.45 -9.90
C CYS A 8 -5.12 3.42 -9.95
N GLY A 9 -3.88 2.93 -9.86
CA GLY A 9 -2.71 3.79 -9.91
C GLY A 9 -2.29 4.39 -8.58
N TYR A 10 -2.94 4.00 -7.48
CA TYR A 10 -2.52 4.48 -6.16
C TYR A 10 -1.08 4.06 -5.89
N VAL A 11 -0.28 4.97 -5.34
CA VAL A 11 1.12 4.68 -5.02
C VAL A 11 1.28 4.63 -3.51
N TYR A 12 1.72 3.48 -3.00
CA TYR A 12 2.08 3.36 -1.60
C TYR A 12 3.57 3.70 -1.45
N ASP A 13 3.86 4.73 -0.69
CA ASP A 13 5.24 5.12 -0.39
C ASP A 13 5.55 4.70 1.04
N SER A 14 6.51 3.78 1.21
CA SER A 14 6.83 3.26 2.54
C SER A 14 7.30 4.35 3.49
N ALA A 15 7.92 5.41 2.98
CA ALA A 15 8.36 6.52 3.83
C ALA A 15 7.17 7.27 4.45
N GLU A 16 6.04 7.31 3.75
CA GLU A 16 4.86 8.03 4.22
C GLU A 16 3.85 7.11 4.92
N GLY A 17 3.84 5.83 4.56
CA GLY A 17 2.89 4.88 5.11
C GLY A 17 1.46 5.18 4.67
N ASP A 18 0.51 4.70 5.47
CA ASP A 18 -0.92 4.97 5.25
C ASP A 18 -1.58 5.06 6.63
N PRO A 19 -1.30 6.14 7.37
CA PRO A 19 -1.76 6.23 8.76
C PRO A 19 -3.27 6.20 8.91
N ASP A 20 -4.01 6.61 7.88
CA ASP A 20 -5.47 6.56 7.93
C ASP A 20 -5.99 5.12 7.95
N ASN A 21 -5.16 4.16 7.57
CA ASN A 21 -5.50 2.74 7.58
C ASN A 21 -4.53 1.93 8.45
N ASP A 22 -4.00 2.57 9.51
CA ASP A 22 -3.17 1.93 10.52
C ASP A 22 -1.81 1.46 10.02
N VAL A 23 -1.30 2.08 8.97
CA VAL A 23 0.04 1.78 8.46
C VAL A 23 0.94 2.96 8.78
N ALA A 24 1.79 2.81 9.78
CA ALA A 24 2.66 3.89 10.24
C ALA A 24 3.68 4.27 9.15
N PRO A 25 4.10 5.56 9.11
CA PRO A 25 5.19 5.95 8.24
C PRO A 25 6.44 5.11 8.51
N GLY A 26 7.13 4.72 7.45
CA GLY A 26 8.32 3.88 7.57
C GLY A 26 8.03 2.39 7.51
N THR A 27 6.77 1.99 7.33
CA THR A 27 6.41 0.57 7.23
C THR A 27 6.71 0.05 5.82
N SER A 28 7.48 -1.03 5.74
CA SER A 28 7.72 -1.69 4.45
C SER A 28 6.43 -2.33 3.95
N PHE A 29 6.27 -2.39 2.63
CA PHE A 29 5.06 -2.96 2.06
C PHE A 29 4.84 -4.41 2.53
N GLU A 30 5.93 -5.18 2.64
CA GLU A 30 5.86 -6.57 3.10
C GLU A 30 5.37 -6.70 4.53
N ASP A 31 5.56 -5.66 5.34
CA ASP A 31 5.15 -5.66 6.75
C ASP A 31 3.69 -5.24 6.95
N ILE A 32 3.02 -4.79 5.89
CA ILE A 32 1.61 -4.43 5.96
C ILE A 32 0.79 -5.70 6.08
N PRO A 33 -0.21 -5.75 7.02
CA PRO A 33 -1.04 -6.95 7.13
C PRO A 33 -1.78 -7.27 5.83
N ASP A 34 -2.03 -8.55 5.59
CA ASP A 34 -2.74 -8.97 4.38
C ASP A 34 -4.16 -8.45 4.32
N SER A 35 -4.71 -8.04 5.46
CA SER A 35 -6.06 -7.46 5.51
C SER A 35 -6.11 -6.03 4.97
N TRP A 36 -4.96 -5.38 4.81
CA TRP A 36 -4.92 -4.04 4.24
C TRP A 36 -5.26 -4.10 2.75
N SER A 37 -5.93 -3.08 2.27
CA SER A 37 -6.27 -2.98 0.86
C SER A 37 -6.04 -1.55 0.38
N CYS A 38 -6.07 -1.38 -0.94
CA CYS A 38 -5.88 -0.07 -1.54
C CYS A 38 -6.94 0.91 -1.01
N PRO A 39 -6.52 2.07 -0.46
CA PRO A 39 -7.50 3.03 0.09
C PRO A 39 -8.36 3.70 -0.97
N LEU A 40 -7.98 3.62 -2.24
CA LEU A 40 -8.75 4.24 -3.31
C LEU A 40 -9.74 3.30 -3.98
N CYS A 41 -9.35 2.04 -4.23
CA CYS A 41 -10.20 1.12 -4.98
C CYS A 41 -10.50 -0.18 -4.22
N GLY A 42 -9.87 -0.41 -3.09
CA GLY A 42 -10.10 -1.62 -2.30
C GLY A 42 -9.38 -2.86 -2.79
N ALA A 43 -8.47 -2.73 -3.76
CA ALA A 43 -7.71 -3.87 -4.25
C ALA A 43 -6.80 -4.43 -3.16
N GLY A 44 -6.64 -5.75 -3.13
CA GLY A 44 -5.75 -6.39 -2.18
C GLY A 44 -4.28 -6.15 -2.51
N LYS A 45 -3.39 -6.56 -1.59
CA LYS A 45 -1.95 -6.37 -1.77
C LYS A 45 -1.44 -7.06 -3.02
N GLU A 46 -2.07 -8.15 -3.44
CA GLU A 46 -1.64 -8.88 -4.62
C GLU A 46 -1.78 -8.06 -5.91
N GLN A 47 -2.52 -6.98 -5.88
CA GLN A 47 -2.69 -6.08 -7.02
C GLN A 47 -1.63 -4.99 -7.08
N PHE A 48 -0.69 -4.99 -6.17
CA PHE A 48 0.36 -3.98 -6.12
C PHE A 48 1.64 -4.54 -6.74
N GLU A 49 2.32 -3.70 -7.51
CA GLU A 49 3.61 -4.03 -8.08
C GLU A 49 4.66 -3.04 -7.60
N LYS A 50 5.85 -3.56 -7.35
CA LYS A 50 6.98 -2.72 -6.96
C LYS A 50 7.36 -1.82 -8.12
N GLU A 51 7.47 -0.54 -7.82
CA GLU A 51 7.86 0.47 -8.81
C GLU A 51 9.35 0.43 -9.11
#